data_e781acb837c6db1f9597e76f978927b7
#
_entry.id   e781acb837c6db1f9597e76f978927b7
#
_cell.length_a   1.000
_cell.length_b   1.000
_cell.length_c   1.000
_cell.angle_alpha   90.00
_cell.angle_beta   90.00
_cell.angle_gamma   90.00
#
_symmetry.space_group_name_H-M   'P 1'
#
loop_
_entity.id
_entity.type
_entity.pdbx_description
1 polymer ?
#
loop_
_entity_poly.entity_id
_entity_poly.type
_entity_poly.pdbx_seq_one_letter_code
_entity_poly.pdbx_strand_id
1 'polypeptide(L)'
;MRTIKVFLSLRPGLACAWMLAGMLGASSAVAAGGGGGSSGRADGSPAEVALAVTLIEAQRYGEAVELLRPYVQRARNDADAHNWLAYAYRKSGRLPQAFEHYRRALALEPTHRGAHEYIGEAYLQVGQPENADYHLRELARICAAACEEYNDLKAAIASHRTAAATPARAP
;
A
#
# COMPACT_ATOMS: atom_id res chain seq x y z
N MET A 1 14.42 -31.58 25.52
CA MET A 1 14.83 -32.02 24.18
C MET A 1 13.58 -32.31 23.37
N ARG A 2 13.15 -31.41 22.50
CA ARG A 2 12.04 -31.62 21.54
C ARG A 2 12.54 -31.25 20.16
N THR A 3 12.61 -32.28 19.33
CA THR A 3 13.17 -32.26 17.98
C THR A 3 12.17 -31.60 17.02
N ILE A 4 12.59 -30.53 16.37
CA ILE A 4 11.80 -29.88 15.31
C ILE A 4 12.10 -30.63 14.01
N LYS A 5 11.08 -31.28 13.45
CA LYS A 5 11.12 -31.89 12.12
C LYS A 5 10.87 -30.81 11.05
N VAL A 6 11.91 -30.47 10.31
CA VAL A 6 11.82 -29.68 9.10
C VAL A 6 11.35 -30.58 7.97
N PHE A 7 10.17 -30.34 7.45
CA PHE A 7 9.66 -31.00 6.24
C PHE A 7 10.14 -30.21 5.01
N LEU A 8 11.20 -30.72 4.40
CA LEU A 8 11.68 -30.24 3.11
C LEU A 8 10.91 -30.99 2.01
N SER A 9 9.96 -30.31 1.37
CA SER A 9 9.21 -30.87 0.24
C SER A 9 9.86 -30.44 -1.07
N LEU A 10 10.73 -31.29 -1.59
CA LEU A 10 11.24 -31.23 -2.96
C LEU A 10 10.15 -31.71 -3.92
N ARG A 11 9.75 -30.90 -4.88
CA ARG A 11 9.00 -31.34 -6.07
C ARG A 11 9.89 -31.27 -7.30
N PRO A 12 10.08 -32.38 -8.04
CA PRO A 12 10.86 -32.38 -9.27
C PRO A 12 10.00 -32.00 -10.49
N GLY A 13 10.66 -31.39 -11.41
CA GLY A 13 10.33 -30.85 -12.68
C GLY A 13 9.42 -31.62 -13.63
N LEU A 14 8.92 -30.84 -14.57
CA LEU A 14 8.52 -31.32 -15.90
C LEU A 14 8.98 -30.28 -16.92
N ALA A 15 10.02 -30.67 -17.61
CA ALA A 15 10.44 -30.05 -18.85
C ALA A 15 9.45 -30.42 -19.96
N CYS A 16 8.90 -29.43 -20.65
CA CYS A 16 8.29 -29.63 -21.97
C CYS A 16 8.88 -28.63 -22.94
N ALA A 17 9.82 -29.15 -23.74
CA ALA A 17 10.26 -28.50 -24.95
C ALA A 17 9.19 -28.69 -26.04
N TRP A 18 8.79 -27.58 -26.70
CA TRP A 18 8.14 -27.65 -28.00
C TRP A 18 8.77 -26.65 -28.97
N MET A 19 9.12 -27.23 -30.10
CA MET A 19 9.86 -26.66 -31.23
C MET A 19 9.05 -25.61 -32.02
N LEU A 20 9.83 -24.72 -32.60
CA LEU A 20 9.76 -24.00 -33.87
C LEU A 20 8.62 -24.34 -34.84
N ALA A 21 7.90 -23.33 -35.30
CA ALA A 21 7.52 -23.16 -36.70
C ALA A 21 7.29 -21.67 -36.98
N GLY A 22 8.06 -21.13 -37.90
CA GLY A 22 7.96 -19.78 -38.40
C GLY A 22 6.81 -19.63 -39.39
N MET A 23 6.40 -18.38 -39.61
CA MET A 23 5.96 -17.88 -40.92
C MET A 23 6.05 -16.37 -40.97
N LEU A 24 6.72 -15.90 -41.97
CA LEU A 24 6.76 -14.50 -42.43
C LEU A 24 5.37 -14.06 -42.86
N GLY A 25 5.02 -12.86 -42.52
CA GLY A 25 3.84 -12.14 -43.04
C GLY A 25 4.03 -10.64 -42.90
N ALA A 26 4.65 -10.03 -43.90
CA ALA A 26 4.70 -8.58 -44.06
C ALA A 26 3.34 -8.06 -44.50
N SER A 27 2.80 -7.07 -43.88
CA SER A 27 1.88 -6.12 -44.51
C SER A 27 1.84 -4.81 -43.75
N SER A 28 2.33 -3.81 -44.43
CA SER A 28 2.26 -2.40 -44.10
C SER A 28 0.83 -1.90 -44.11
N ALA A 29 0.43 -1.15 -43.07
CA ALA A 29 -0.66 -0.20 -43.19
C ALA A 29 -0.28 1.07 -42.41
N VAL A 30 0.17 2.04 -43.15
CA VAL A 30 0.24 3.44 -42.73
C VAL A 30 -1.20 3.96 -42.65
N ALA A 31 -1.63 4.38 -41.44
CA ALA A 31 -2.76 5.26 -41.29
C ALA A 31 -2.29 6.49 -40.48
N ALA A 32 -2.00 7.55 -41.21
CA ALA A 32 -1.92 8.88 -40.63
C ALA A 32 -3.33 9.34 -40.24
N GLY A 33 -3.47 9.83 -39.04
CA GLY A 33 -4.76 10.43 -38.64
C GLY A 33 -4.73 11.00 -37.23
N GLY A 34 -4.67 12.31 -37.14
CA GLY A 34 -5.29 13.08 -36.08
C GLY A 34 -4.41 13.48 -34.91
N GLY A 35 -3.75 14.63 -35.05
CA GLY A 35 -3.23 15.37 -33.91
C GLY A 35 -4.33 15.74 -32.93
N GLY A 36 -4.27 15.18 -31.76
CA GLY A 36 -4.89 15.68 -30.55
C GLY A 36 -3.78 16.12 -29.63
N GLY A 37 -3.47 17.42 -29.66
CA GLY A 37 -2.56 18.03 -28.70
C GLY A 37 -3.16 17.91 -27.31
N SER A 38 -2.86 16.84 -26.62
CA SER A 38 -2.97 16.79 -25.17
C SER A 38 -1.82 17.62 -24.64
N SER A 39 -2.11 18.88 -24.30
CA SER A 39 -1.27 19.71 -23.47
C SER A 39 -0.95 18.89 -22.22
N GLY A 40 0.32 18.43 -22.15
CA GLY A 40 0.83 17.63 -21.07
C GLY A 40 0.72 18.38 -19.76
N ARG A 41 -0.35 18.12 -19.03
CA ARG A 41 -0.32 18.23 -17.60
C ARG A 41 0.70 17.21 -17.15
N ALA A 42 1.73 17.70 -16.45
CA ALA A 42 2.68 16.86 -15.75
C ALA A 42 2.02 16.24 -14.50
N ASP A 43 0.88 15.62 -14.71
CA ASP A 43 0.22 14.80 -13.70
C ASP A 43 1.04 13.51 -13.66
N GLY A 44 1.46 13.14 -12.45
CA GLY A 44 2.27 11.93 -12.28
C GLY A 44 1.60 10.74 -12.94
N SER A 45 2.40 9.80 -13.40
CA SER A 45 1.87 8.62 -14.07
C SER A 45 1.37 7.62 -13.02
N PRO A 46 0.19 6.98 -13.19
CA PRO A 46 -0.22 5.85 -12.38
C PRO A 46 0.84 4.74 -12.27
N ALA A 47 1.72 4.64 -13.26
CA ALA A 47 2.85 3.71 -13.24
C ALA A 47 3.87 4.02 -12.14
N GLU A 48 4.07 5.29 -11.77
CA GLU A 48 4.96 5.66 -10.65
C GLU A 48 4.38 5.20 -9.31
N VAL A 49 3.07 5.30 -9.13
CA VAL A 49 2.38 4.80 -7.92
C VAL A 49 2.45 3.27 -7.87
N ALA A 50 2.20 2.59 -8.98
CA ALA A 50 2.31 1.12 -9.06
C ALA A 50 3.73 0.63 -8.74
N LEU A 51 4.76 1.32 -9.24
CA LEU A 51 6.16 1.02 -8.89
C LEU A 51 6.42 1.24 -7.40
N ALA A 52 5.88 2.30 -6.82
CA ALA A 52 6.02 2.57 -5.39
C ALA A 52 5.36 1.48 -4.54
N VAL A 53 4.19 0.96 -4.94
CA VAL A 53 3.54 -0.17 -4.29
C VAL A 53 4.43 -1.41 -4.34
N THR A 54 5.03 -1.72 -5.49
CA THR A 54 5.99 -2.83 -5.62
C THR A 54 7.20 -2.67 -4.69
N LEU A 55 7.72 -1.44 -4.55
CA LEU A 55 8.82 -1.16 -3.61
C LEU A 55 8.37 -1.34 -2.14
N ILE A 56 7.14 -0.96 -1.82
CA ILE A 56 6.55 -1.14 -0.48
C ILE A 56 6.40 -2.63 -0.16
N GLU A 57 5.90 -3.43 -1.09
CA GLU A 57 5.79 -4.89 -0.95
C GLU A 57 7.15 -5.55 -0.74
N ALA A 58 8.18 -5.04 -1.42
CA ALA A 58 9.58 -5.45 -1.22
C ALA A 58 10.22 -4.86 0.06
N GLN A 59 9.46 -4.16 0.91
CA GLN A 59 9.90 -3.46 2.13
C GLN A 59 10.98 -2.38 1.88
N ARG A 60 11.11 -1.90 0.66
CA ARG A 60 12.03 -0.84 0.23
C ARG A 60 11.41 0.54 0.45
N TYR A 61 10.97 0.79 1.69
CA TYR A 61 10.17 1.98 2.02
C TYR A 61 10.86 3.30 1.73
N GLY A 62 12.18 3.36 1.94
CA GLY A 62 12.96 4.56 1.63
C GLY A 62 12.90 4.94 0.15
N GLU A 63 13.02 3.96 -0.73
CA GLU A 63 12.96 4.16 -2.18
C GLU A 63 11.54 4.54 -2.63
N ALA A 64 10.52 3.91 -2.04
CA ALA A 64 9.13 4.31 -2.28
C ALA A 64 8.89 5.78 -1.90
N VAL A 65 9.47 6.26 -0.80
CA VAL A 65 9.40 7.67 -0.40
C VAL A 65 10.08 8.58 -1.42
N GLU A 66 11.30 8.24 -1.86
CA GLU A 66 12.03 9.07 -2.84
C GLU A 66 11.29 9.14 -4.19
N LEU A 67 10.57 8.10 -4.57
CA LEU A 67 9.73 8.07 -5.76
C LEU A 67 8.44 8.88 -5.58
N LEU A 68 7.70 8.68 -4.48
CA LEU A 68 6.38 9.28 -4.28
C LEU A 68 6.43 10.75 -3.86
N ARG A 69 7.47 11.18 -3.17
CA ARG A 69 7.60 12.58 -2.73
C ARG A 69 7.54 13.59 -3.88
N PRO A 70 8.33 13.49 -4.95
CA PRO A 70 8.20 14.38 -6.10
C PRO A 70 6.89 14.16 -6.88
N TYR A 71 6.35 12.92 -6.85
CA TYR A 71 5.07 12.62 -7.48
C TYR A 71 3.95 13.45 -6.88
N VAL A 72 3.74 13.42 -5.56
CA VAL A 72 2.66 14.15 -4.89
C VAL A 72 2.80 15.67 -4.98
N GLN A 73 3.99 16.19 -5.31
CA GLN A 73 4.18 17.61 -5.60
C GLN A 73 3.57 18.01 -6.95
N ARG A 74 3.56 17.11 -7.93
CA ARG A 74 2.95 17.29 -9.25
C ARG A 74 1.47 16.90 -9.22
N ALA A 75 1.12 15.77 -8.63
CA ALA A 75 -0.23 15.19 -8.52
C ALA A 75 -0.82 15.42 -7.12
N ARG A 76 -1.01 16.69 -6.76
CA ARG A 76 -1.38 17.11 -5.38
C ARG A 76 -2.75 16.61 -4.90
N ASN A 77 -3.58 16.15 -5.83
CA ASN A 77 -4.95 15.69 -5.55
C ASN A 77 -5.11 14.17 -5.72
N ASP A 78 -4.01 13.44 -5.77
CA ASP A 78 -4.02 11.98 -5.80
C ASP A 78 -4.03 11.42 -4.37
N ALA A 79 -5.21 10.99 -3.91
CA ALA A 79 -5.41 10.48 -2.56
C ALA A 79 -4.64 9.17 -2.33
N ASP A 80 -4.63 8.27 -3.33
CA ASP A 80 -3.89 7.02 -3.26
C ASP A 80 -2.38 7.25 -3.12
N ALA A 81 -1.82 8.17 -3.91
CA ALA A 81 -0.40 8.49 -3.82
C ALA A 81 -0.02 9.08 -2.45
N HIS A 82 -0.86 9.95 -1.90
CA HIS A 82 -0.68 10.46 -0.54
C HIS A 82 -0.76 9.33 0.49
N ASN A 83 -1.71 8.40 0.36
CA ASN A 83 -1.83 7.25 1.24
C ASN A 83 -0.59 6.34 1.19
N TRP A 84 -0.09 6.01 0.02
CA TRP A 84 1.09 5.16 -0.13
C TRP A 84 2.38 5.84 0.35
N LEU A 85 2.53 7.15 0.13
CA LEU A 85 3.64 7.91 0.69
C LEU A 85 3.59 7.92 2.22
N ALA A 86 2.42 8.11 2.79
CA ALA A 86 2.21 8.04 4.23
C ALA A 86 2.56 6.66 4.80
N TYR A 87 2.12 5.59 4.12
CA TYR A 87 2.44 4.23 4.50
C TYR A 87 3.96 3.99 4.52
N ALA A 88 4.66 4.40 3.44
CA ALA A 88 6.12 4.28 3.36
C ALA A 88 6.84 5.08 4.47
N TYR A 89 6.36 6.30 4.80
CA TYR A 89 6.85 7.06 5.93
C TYR A 89 6.63 6.35 7.26
N ARG A 90 5.42 5.83 7.51
CA ARG A 90 5.09 5.09 8.74
C ARG A 90 6.00 3.87 8.93
N LYS A 91 6.15 3.05 7.87
CA LYS A 91 6.99 1.85 7.90
C LYS A 91 8.49 2.18 8.05
N SER A 92 8.91 3.41 7.68
CA SER A 92 10.26 3.94 7.90
C SER A 92 10.42 4.64 9.26
N GLY A 93 9.42 4.61 10.15
CA GLY A 93 9.45 5.27 11.46
C GLY A 93 9.27 6.79 11.43
N ARG A 94 8.96 7.38 10.27
CA ARG A 94 8.76 8.82 10.09
C ARG A 94 7.30 9.19 10.30
N LEU A 95 6.79 8.97 11.52
CA LEU A 95 5.38 9.12 11.87
C LEU A 95 4.80 10.53 11.66
N PRO A 96 5.51 11.65 11.97
CA PRO A 96 4.98 12.98 11.70
C PRO A 96 4.62 13.21 10.22
N GLN A 97 5.50 12.80 9.30
CA GLN A 97 5.25 12.90 7.85
C GLN A 97 4.13 11.95 7.41
N ALA A 98 4.08 10.75 7.98
CA ALA A 98 2.99 9.81 7.70
C ALA A 98 1.63 10.43 8.04
N PHE A 99 1.46 11.02 9.22
CA PHE A 99 0.22 11.67 9.62
C PHE A 99 -0.17 12.84 8.72
N GLU A 100 0.79 13.63 8.25
CA GLU A 100 0.54 14.72 7.31
C GLU A 100 -0.11 14.18 6.03
N HIS A 101 0.50 13.17 5.43
CA HIS A 101 0.04 12.63 4.16
C HIS A 101 -1.24 11.78 4.28
N TYR A 102 -1.45 11.03 5.37
CA TYR A 102 -2.74 10.37 5.64
C TYR A 102 -3.88 11.37 5.77
N ARG A 103 -3.68 12.48 6.52
CA ARG A 103 -4.70 13.52 6.62
C ARG A 103 -4.98 14.16 5.27
N ARG A 104 -3.94 14.32 4.43
CA ARG A 104 -4.14 14.84 3.06
C ARG A 104 -4.96 13.87 2.21
N ALA A 105 -4.67 12.56 2.26
CA ALA A 105 -5.46 11.54 1.57
C ALA A 105 -6.93 11.59 2.00
N LEU A 106 -7.20 11.64 3.30
CA LEU A 106 -8.57 11.72 3.85
C LEU A 106 -9.27 13.06 3.58
N ALA A 107 -8.52 14.16 3.42
CA ALA A 107 -9.07 15.45 3.00
C ALA A 107 -9.48 15.45 1.52
N LEU A 108 -8.80 14.66 0.68
CA LEU A 108 -9.12 14.47 -0.73
C LEU A 108 -10.25 13.46 -0.92
N GLU A 109 -10.18 12.37 -0.20
CA GLU A 109 -11.15 11.28 -0.25
C GLU A 109 -11.52 10.85 1.19
N PRO A 110 -12.59 11.43 1.77
CA PRO A 110 -13.02 11.12 3.14
C PRO A 110 -13.46 9.66 3.36
N THR A 111 -13.67 8.89 2.31
CA THR A 111 -14.05 7.49 2.36
C THR A 111 -12.93 6.52 1.97
N HIS A 112 -11.70 7.01 1.87
CA HIS A 112 -10.54 6.22 1.49
C HIS A 112 -10.20 5.17 2.57
N ARG A 113 -10.61 3.92 2.33
CA ARG A 113 -10.52 2.84 3.32
C ARG A 113 -9.10 2.58 3.81
N GLY A 114 -8.14 2.42 2.89
CA GLY A 114 -6.74 2.19 3.27
C GLY A 114 -6.14 3.34 4.09
N ALA A 115 -6.52 4.59 3.84
CA ALA A 115 -6.05 5.71 4.64
C ALA A 115 -6.63 5.69 6.07
N HIS A 116 -7.91 5.29 6.23
CA HIS A 116 -8.48 5.09 7.56
C HIS A 116 -7.81 3.94 8.33
N GLU A 117 -7.55 2.82 7.68
CA GLU A 117 -6.83 1.69 8.28
C GLU A 117 -5.45 2.12 8.74
N TYR A 118 -4.64 2.64 7.82
CA TYR A 118 -3.22 2.88 8.08
C TYR A 118 -2.95 4.06 9.03
N ILE A 119 -3.78 5.10 9.03
CA ILE A 119 -3.69 6.16 10.05
C ILE A 119 -4.13 5.64 11.42
N GLY A 120 -5.12 4.74 11.47
CA GLY A 120 -5.52 4.05 12.71
C GLY A 120 -4.35 3.27 13.29
N GLU A 121 -3.65 2.47 12.49
CA GLU A 121 -2.43 1.78 12.92
C GLU A 121 -1.31 2.74 13.34
N ALA A 122 -1.14 3.89 12.65
CA ALA A 122 -0.18 4.91 13.06
C ALA A 122 -0.51 5.47 14.45
N TYR A 123 -1.79 5.66 14.76
CA TYR A 123 -2.22 6.09 16.10
C TYR A 123 -1.91 5.05 17.17
N LEU A 124 -2.04 3.75 16.89
CA LEU A 124 -1.60 2.71 17.82
C LEU A 124 -0.09 2.77 18.09
N GLN A 125 0.72 3.04 17.06
CA GLN A 125 2.18 3.17 17.20
C GLN A 125 2.60 4.34 18.09
N VAL A 126 1.79 5.39 18.19
CA VAL A 126 2.06 6.54 19.09
C VAL A 126 1.28 6.46 20.40
N GLY A 127 0.66 5.31 20.71
CA GLY A 127 -0.06 5.09 21.97
C GLY A 127 -1.36 5.86 22.09
N GLN A 128 -2.07 6.10 20.99
CA GLN A 128 -3.35 6.82 20.93
C GLN A 128 -4.48 5.92 20.41
N PRO A 129 -4.85 4.84 21.11
CA PRO A 129 -5.82 3.87 20.63
C PRO A 129 -7.23 4.45 20.42
N GLU A 130 -7.60 5.51 21.12
CA GLU A 130 -8.91 6.16 20.96
C GLU A 130 -9.07 6.77 19.56
N ASN A 131 -7.98 7.29 19.00
CA ASN A 131 -7.96 7.79 17.63
C ASN A 131 -8.04 6.63 16.62
N ALA A 132 -7.42 5.50 16.90
CA ALA A 132 -7.59 4.28 16.08
C ALA A 132 -9.05 3.79 16.10
N ASP A 133 -9.71 3.80 17.27
CA ASP A 133 -11.13 3.47 17.39
C ASP A 133 -12.03 4.42 16.58
N TYR A 134 -11.68 5.71 16.49
CA TYR A 134 -12.40 6.63 15.61
C TYR A 134 -12.34 6.17 14.16
N HIS A 135 -11.15 5.86 13.64
CA HIS A 135 -10.99 5.40 12.26
C HIS A 135 -11.66 4.03 12.00
N LEU A 136 -11.67 3.14 13.00
CA LEU A 136 -12.42 1.89 12.92
C LEU A 136 -13.93 2.12 12.76
N ARG A 137 -14.50 3.10 13.50
CA ARG A 137 -15.93 3.46 13.34
C ARG A 137 -16.22 4.06 11.96
N GLU A 138 -15.29 4.87 11.43
CA GLU A 138 -15.44 5.38 10.06
C GLU A 138 -15.44 4.25 9.04
N LEU A 139 -14.52 3.28 9.13
CA LEU A 139 -14.52 2.09 8.28
C LEU A 139 -15.81 1.30 8.40
N ALA A 140 -16.34 1.11 9.62
CA ALA A 140 -17.63 0.44 9.81
C ALA A 140 -18.78 1.16 9.07
N ARG A 141 -18.75 2.50 9.00
CA ARG A 141 -19.75 3.27 8.25
C ARG A 141 -19.54 3.19 6.73
N ILE A 142 -18.28 3.18 6.28
CA ILE A 142 -17.93 3.17 4.85
C ILE A 142 -18.28 1.83 4.20
N CYS A 143 -17.98 0.71 4.85
CA CYS A 143 -18.12 -0.62 4.27
C CYS A 143 -19.02 -1.57 5.09
N ALA A 144 -19.88 -1.05 5.96
CA ALA A 144 -20.77 -1.83 6.81
C ALA A 144 -20.03 -2.94 7.61
N ALA A 145 -18.79 -2.66 8.03
CA ALA A 145 -17.89 -3.60 8.74
C ALA A 145 -17.56 -4.89 7.96
N ALA A 146 -17.69 -4.89 6.63
CA ALA A 146 -17.48 -6.06 5.78
C ALA A 146 -16.20 -6.00 4.92
N CYS A 147 -15.39 -4.94 5.03
CA CYS A 147 -14.14 -4.81 4.26
C CYS A 147 -12.92 -5.33 5.04
N GLU A 148 -11.87 -5.64 4.31
CA GLU A 148 -10.60 -6.12 4.84
C GLU A 148 -9.99 -5.09 5.79
N GLU A 149 -9.96 -3.83 5.40
CA GLU A 149 -9.39 -2.71 6.14
C GLU A 149 -10.04 -2.52 7.52
N TYR A 150 -11.35 -2.78 7.63
CA TYR A 150 -12.04 -2.79 8.93
C TYR A 150 -11.56 -3.95 9.80
N ASN A 151 -11.44 -5.16 9.23
CA ASN A 151 -11.03 -6.33 9.99
C ASN A 151 -9.58 -6.21 10.47
N ASP A 152 -8.70 -5.67 9.62
CA ASP A 152 -7.28 -5.52 9.92
C ASP A 152 -7.04 -4.47 11.01
N LEU A 153 -7.67 -3.31 10.92
CA LEU A 153 -7.58 -2.31 11.99
C LEU A 153 -8.20 -2.80 13.30
N LYS A 154 -9.33 -3.52 13.24
CA LYS A 154 -9.95 -4.13 14.43
C LYS A 154 -9.01 -5.12 15.10
N ALA A 155 -8.33 -5.97 14.33
CA ALA A 155 -7.35 -6.92 14.84
C ALA A 155 -6.13 -6.21 15.45
N ALA A 156 -5.64 -5.15 14.80
CA ALA A 156 -4.53 -4.34 15.29
C ALA A 156 -4.86 -3.69 16.65
N ILE A 157 -6.05 -3.11 16.80
CA ILE A 157 -6.53 -2.51 18.07
C ILE A 157 -6.62 -3.58 19.16
N ALA A 158 -7.19 -4.76 18.86
CA ALA A 158 -7.30 -5.85 19.82
C ALA A 158 -5.93 -6.33 20.30
N SER A 159 -4.99 -6.50 19.37
CA SER A 159 -3.60 -6.88 19.67
C SER A 159 -2.91 -5.83 20.56
N HIS A 160 -3.05 -4.54 20.24
CA HIS A 160 -2.48 -3.45 21.01
C HIS A 160 -3.01 -3.44 22.46
N ARG A 161 -4.33 -3.63 22.64
CA ARG A 161 -4.95 -3.69 23.99
C ARG A 161 -4.47 -4.88 24.80
N THR A 162 -4.31 -6.05 24.15
CA THR A 162 -3.78 -7.25 24.82
C THR A 162 -2.34 -7.04 25.27
N ALA A 163 -1.50 -6.44 24.43
CA ALA A 163 -0.13 -6.13 24.77
C ALA A 163 -0.02 -5.14 25.95
N ALA A 164 -0.88 -4.12 25.96
CA ALA A 164 -0.94 -3.13 27.04
C ALA A 164 -1.46 -3.71 28.37
N ALA A 165 -2.33 -4.74 28.33
CA ALA A 165 -2.89 -5.39 29.50
C ALA A 165 -1.93 -6.44 30.13
N THR A 166 -0.89 -6.87 29.41
CA THR A 166 0.09 -7.84 29.93
C THR A 166 1.16 -7.08 30.71
N PRO A 167 1.20 -7.17 32.08
CA PRO A 167 2.25 -6.52 32.85
C PRO A 167 3.60 -7.09 32.42
N ALA A 168 4.59 -6.20 32.22
CA ALA A 168 5.96 -6.61 31.97
C ALA A 168 6.37 -7.57 33.09
N ARG A 169 6.63 -8.83 32.73
CA ARG A 169 7.15 -9.83 33.68
C ARG A 169 8.49 -9.29 34.13
N ALA A 170 8.53 -8.79 35.36
CA ALA A 170 9.78 -8.33 35.98
C ALA A 170 10.83 -9.43 35.93
N PRO A 171 12.11 -9.08 35.72
CA PRO A 171 13.21 -10.02 35.62
C PRO A 171 13.46 -10.77 36.93
#